data_75b7a63d9461f17069dc1f3a2cb7e52a
#
_entry.id   75b7a63d9461f17069dc1f3a2cb7e52a
#
_cell.length_a   1.000
_cell.length_b   1.000
_cell.length_c   1.000
_cell.angle_alpha   90.00
_cell.angle_beta   90.00
_cell.angle_gamma   90.00
#
_symmetry.space_group_name_H-M   'P 1'
#
loop_
_entity.id
_entity.type
_entity.pdbx_description
1 polymer ?
#
loop_
_entity_poly.entity_id
_entity_poly.type
_entity_poly.pdbx_seq_one_letter_code
_entity_poly.pdbx_strand_id
1 'polypeptide(L)'
;MAEHGTARRQAKAARIKQPKASHAGACEVLEQLPNIGPALAADLRLIGVRTPHELQGRDAFVLYQKLNAATGARSDPCVLDTFMAAVDFMNGAAPAPWWAYTAQRKVLYGAI
;
A
#
# COMPACT_ATOMS: atom_id res chain seq x y z
N MET A 1 13.91 25.04 20.19
CA MET A 1 13.57 24.42 19.79
C MET A 1 12.67 23.62 19.87
N ALA A 2 12.02 23.79 20.23
CA ALA A 2 11.03 22.90 20.32
C ALA A 2 10.51 22.59 19.11
N GLU A 3 10.69 23.43 18.23
CA GLU A 3 10.19 23.14 17.01
C GLU A 3 10.74 21.96 16.50
N HIS A 4 11.94 21.68 16.88
CA HIS A 4 12.40 20.47 16.38
C HIS A 4 11.67 19.37 17.02
N GLY A 5 11.32 19.45 18.25
CA GLY A 5 10.58 18.44 18.92
C GLY A 5 9.25 18.22 18.30
N THR A 6 8.63 19.29 17.88
CA THR A 6 7.31 19.19 17.28
C THR A 6 7.37 18.43 15.96
N ALA A 7 8.32 18.74 15.13
CA ALA A 7 8.43 18.05 13.87
C ALA A 7 8.69 16.57 14.08
N ARG A 8 9.50 16.26 15.07
CA ARG A 8 9.78 14.89 15.35
C ARG A 8 8.56 14.17 15.86
N ARG A 9 7.75 14.86 16.65
CA ARG A 9 6.52 14.27 17.12
C ARG A 9 5.57 13.98 16.01
N GLN A 10 5.50 14.85 15.03
CA GLN A 10 4.65 14.59 13.89
C GLN A 10 5.10 13.39 13.11
N ALA A 11 6.39 13.21 12.95
CA ALA A 11 6.90 12.04 12.26
C ALA A 11 6.58 10.79 13.04
N LYS A 12 6.65 10.87 14.38
CA LYS A 12 6.29 9.75 15.19
C LYS A 12 4.81 9.44 15.09
N ALA A 13 4.00 10.47 15.08
CA ALA A 13 2.56 10.28 14.94
C ALA A 13 2.25 9.62 13.60
N ALA A 14 2.99 9.95 12.56
CA ALA A 14 2.77 9.34 11.27
C ALA A 14 3.06 7.85 11.28
N ARG A 15 3.86 7.39 12.24
CA ARG A 15 4.13 5.97 12.35
C ARG A 15 3.10 5.23 13.18
N ILE A 16 2.23 5.95 13.87
CA ILE A 16 1.15 5.34 14.60
C ILE A 16 0.18 4.80 13.57
N LYS A 17 -0.24 3.56 13.74
CA LYS A 17 -1.14 2.95 12.80
C LYS A 17 -2.43 3.72 12.72
N GLN A 18 -2.84 4.05 11.52
CA GLN A 18 -4.15 4.59 11.26
C GLN A 18 -5.18 3.47 11.39
N PRO A 19 -6.36 3.74 11.93
CA PRO A 19 -7.42 2.74 11.89
C PRO A 19 -7.70 2.36 10.44
N LYS A 20 -7.87 1.06 10.18
CA LYS A 20 -8.14 0.62 8.83
C LYS A 20 -9.55 0.98 8.42
N ALA A 21 -9.72 1.37 7.15
CA ALA A 21 -11.03 1.66 6.62
C ALA A 21 -11.82 0.35 6.45
N SER A 22 -13.11 0.40 6.69
CA SER A 22 -13.95 -0.80 6.55
C SER A 22 -14.39 -1.01 5.10
N HIS A 23 -14.36 0.02 4.28
CA HIS A 23 -14.71 -0.07 2.86
C HIS A 23 -14.03 1.07 2.12
N ALA A 24 -14.02 0.97 0.79
CA ALA A 24 -13.30 1.93 -0.05
C ALA A 24 -13.75 3.38 0.18
N GLY A 25 -15.04 3.60 0.35
CA GLY A 25 -15.56 4.94 0.53
C GLY A 25 -15.10 5.63 1.80
N ALA A 26 -14.67 4.87 2.81
CA ALA A 26 -14.17 5.41 4.06
C ALA A 26 -12.65 5.55 4.07
N CYS A 27 -11.98 5.14 3.00
CA CYS A 27 -10.53 5.13 2.95
C CYS A 27 -10.04 6.44 2.35
N GLU A 28 -9.46 7.30 3.17
CA GLU A 28 -9.06 8.63 2.75
C GLU A 28 -7.55 8.80 2.63
N VAL A 29 -6.78 8.04 3.39
CA VAL A 29 -5.33 8.09 3.32
C VAL A 29 -4.79 6.68 3.12
N LEU A 30 -3.59 6.60 2.55
CA LEU A 30 -3.01 5.30 2.18
C LEU A 30 -2.85 4.37 3.36
N GLU A 31 -2.54 4.90 4.53
CA GLU A 31 -2.32 4.10 5.73
C GLU A 31 -3.60 3.44 6.26
N GLN A 32 -4.75 3.83 5.74
CA GLN A 32 -6.02 3.20 6.10
C GLN A 32 -6.34 1.98 5.25
N LEU A 33 -5.58 1.77 4.18
CA LEU A 33 -5.76 0.58 3.33
C LEU A 33 -5.39 -0.69 4.08
N PRO A 34 -6.08 -1.81 3.83
CA PRO A 34 -5.70 -3.07 4.43
C PRO A 34 -4.24 -3.39 4.13
N ASN A 35 -3.52 -3.82 5.14
CA ASN A 35 -2.13 -4.28 5.04
C ASN A 35 -1.10 -3.20 4.70
N ILE A 36 -1.52 -1.96 4.51
CA ILE A 36 -0.60 -0.87 4.16
C ILE A 36 -0.23 -0.11 5.42
N GLY A 37 1.01 -0.26 5.85
CA GLY A 37 1.55 0.53 6.94
C GLY A 37 2.32 1.73 6.39
N PRO A 38 3.01 2.48 7.27
CA PRO A 38 3.73 3.68 6.82
C PRO A 38 4.78 3.42 5.75
N ALA A 39 5.46 2.27 5.80
CA ALA A 39 6.51 1.98 4.83
C ALA A 39 5.94 1.76 3.43
N LEU A 40 4.90 0.94 3.32
CA LEU A 40 4.29 0.70 2.00
C LEU A 40 3.52 1.92 1.51
N ALA A 41 2.96 2.72 2.41
CA ALA A 41 2.34 3.97 2.02
C ALA A 41 3.37 4.90 1.39
N ALA A 42 4.57 4.97 1.98
CA ALA A 42 5.65 5.77 1.41
C ALA A 42 6.08 5.22 0.04
N ASP A 43 6.11 3.90 -0.11
CA ASP A 43 6.43 3.28 -1.40
C ASP A 43 5.40 3.64 -2.46
N LEU A 44 4.12 3.62 -2.11
CA LEU A 44 3.08 4.02 -3.05
C LEU A 44 3.23 5.48 -3.47
N ARG A 45 3.54 6.35 -2.52
CA ARG A 45 3.77 7.76 -2.83
C ARG A 45 4.99 7.93 -3.74
N LEU A 46 6.00 7.12 -3.54
CA LEU A 46 7.21 7.17 -4.37
C LEU A 46 6.88 6.91 -5.84
N ILE A 47 5.93 6.05 -6.11
CA ILE A 47 5.54 5.73 -7.49
C ILE A 47 4.32 6.53 -7.96
N GLY A 48 3.98 7.60 -7.25
CA GLY A 48 2.97 8.54 -7.71
C GLY A 48 1.55 8.29 -7.23
N VAL A 49 1.34 7.32 -6.36
CA VAL A 49 0.01 7.06 -5.79
C VAL A 49 -0.09 7.82 -4.48
N ARG A 50 -0.89 8.86 -4.46
CA ARG A 50 -0.99 9.75 -3.29
C ARG A 50 -2.22 9.50 -2.45
N THR A 51 -3.29 8.99 -3.05
CA THR A 51 -4.53 8.72 -2.35
C THR A 51 -5.03 7.33 -2.68
N PRO A 52 -5.82 6.72 -1.79
CA PRO A 52 -6.37 5.39 -2.06
C PRO A 52 -7.20 5.33 -3.33
N HIS A 53 -7.94 6.38 -3.64
CA HIS A 53 -8.81 6.38 -4.82
C HIS A 53 -8.02 6.21 -6.11
N GLU A 54 -6.75 6.58 -6.12
CA GLU A 54 -5.90 6.42 -7.30
C GLU A 54 -5.58 4.96 -7.59
N LEU A 55 -5.91 4.05 -6.68
CA LEU A 55 -5.73 2.62 -6.93
C LEU A 55 -6.89 1.99 -7.69
N GLN A 56 -8.00 2.69 -7.80
CA GLN A 56 -9.16 2.14 -8.51
C GLN A 56 -8.78 1.88 -9.97
N GLY A 57 -9.06 0.66 -10.42
CA GLY A 57 -8.78 0.28 -11.79
C GLY A 57 -7.30 0.08 -12.12
N ARG A 58 -6.42 0.12 -11.14
CA ARG A 58 -4.99 -0.02 -11.40
C ARG A 58 -4.58 -1.50 -11.41
N ASP A 59 -3.51 -1.77 -12.12
CA ASP A 59 -2.93 -3.10 -12.19
C ASP A 59 -1.84 -3.21 -11.12
N ALA A 60 -2.04 -4.09 -10.15
CA ALA A 60 -1.10 -4.24 -9.04
C ALA A 60 0.30 -4.65 -9.50
N PHE A 61 0.40 -5.46 -10.57
CA PHE A 61 1.70 -5.89 -11.05
C PHE A 61 2.47 -4.71 -11.66
N VAL A 62 1.78 -3.84 -12.37
CA VAL A 62 2.41 -2.62 -12.91
C VAL A 62 2.91 -1.74 -11.79
N LEU A 63 2.14 -1.60 -10.69
CA LEU A 63 2.60 -0.84 -9.53
C LEU A 63 3.84 -1.46 -8.91
N TYR A 64 3.86 -2.79 -8.80
CA TYR A 64 4.99 -3.52 -8.27
C TYR A 64 6.23 -3.29 -9.14
N GLN A 65 6.08 -3.36 -10.45
CA GLN A 65 7.19 -3.12 -11.37
C GLN A 65 7.70 -1.69 -11.28
N LYS A 66 6.80 -0.72 -11.13
CA LYS A 66 7.21 0.68 -10.95
C LYS A 66 8.00 0.88 -9.69
N LEU A 67 7.59 0.22 -8.61
CA LEU A 67 8.30 0.34 -7.35
C LEU A 67 9.71 -0.25 -7.50
N ASN A 68 9.83 -1.43 -8.11
CA ASN A 68 11.14 -2.04 -8.31
C ASN A 68 12.04 -1.14 -9.15
N ALA A 69 11.50 -0.52 -10.18
CA ALA A 69 12.27 0.41 -11.01
C ALA A 69 12.69 1.65 -10.22
N ALA A 70 11.80 2.17 -9.39
CA ALA A 70 12.10 3.38 -8.62
C ALA A 70 13.16 3.15 -7.55
N THR A 71 13.18 1.94 -6.96
CA THR A 71 14.14 1.64 -5.89
C THR A 71 15.41 0.98 -6.41
N GLY A 72 15.41 0.51 -7.65
CA GLY A 72 16.55 -0.22 -8.21
C GLY A 72 16.73 -1.61 -7.63
N ALA A 73 15.71 -2.15 -6.99
CA ALA A 73 15.79 -3.46 -6.36
C ALA A 73 14.46 -4.18 -6.50
N ARG A 74 14.49 -5.51 -6.47
CA ARG A 74 13.27 -6.28 -6.53
C ARG A 74 12.68 -6.38 -5.12
N SER A 75 11.45 -5.92 -4.98
CA SER A 75 10.73 -6.01 -3.72
C SER A 75 10.29 -7.45 -3.45
N ASP A 76 10.08 -7.78 -2.18
CA ASP A 76 9.56 -9.07 -1.80
C ASP A 76 8.22 -9.31 -2.50
N PRO A 77 7.95 -10.52 -3.01
CA PRO A 77 6.67 -10.80 -3.66
C PRO A 77 5.45 -10.51 -2.80
N CYS A 78 5.57 -10.53 -1.48
CA CYS A 78 4.43 -10.20 -0.63
C CYS A 78 3.99 -8.74 -0.81
N VAL A 79 4.86 -7.87 -1.31
CA VAL A 79 4.49 -6.51 -1.65
C VAL A 79 3.46 -6.52 -2.78
N LEU A 80 3.65 -7.38 -3.77
CA LEU A 80 2.67 -7.52 -4.85
C LEU A 80 1.35 -8.05 -4.32
N ASP A 81 1.40 -9.07 -3.44
CA ASP A 81 0.19 -9.58 -2.81
C ASP A 81 -0.56 -8.46 -2.10
N THR A 82 0.17 -7.61 -1.40
CA THR A 82 -0.42 -6.49 -0.67
C THR A 82 -1.02 -5.46 -1.62
N PHE A 83 -0.34 -5.18 -2.73
CA PHE A 83 -0.88 -4.26 -3.73
C PHE A 83 -2.15 -4.83 -4.36
N MET A 84 -2.19 -6.14 -4.61
CA MET A 84 -3.39 -6.78 -5.15
C MET A 84 -4.56 -6.61 -4.18
N ALA A 85 -4.32 -6.84 -2.89
CA ALA A 85 -5.35 -6.68 -1.88
C ALA A 85 -5.84 -5.22 -1.82
N ALA A 86 -4.93 -4.27 -1.91
CA ALA A 86 -5.28 -2.85 -1.85
C ALA A 86 -6.10 -2.40 -3.07
N VAL A 87 -5.71 -2.84 -4.25
CA VAL A 87 -6.44 -2.50 -5.48
C VAL A 87 -7.84 -3.10 -5.44
N ASP A 88 -7.95 -4.38 -5.07
CA ASP A 88 -9.26 -5.01 -4.97
C ASP A 88 -10.15 -4.31 -3.95
N PHE A 89 -9.58 -3.93 -2.81
CA PHE A 89 -10.32 -3.20 -1.79
C PHE A 89 -10.87 -1.89 -2.36
N MET A 90 -10.06 -1.14 -3.07
CA MET A 90 -10.49 0.13 -3.64
C MET A 90 -11.46 -0.07 -4.81
N ASN A 91 -11.49 -1.26 -5.39
CA ASN A 91 -12.49 -1.61 -6.39
C ASN A 91 -13.76 -2.18 -5.78
N GLY A 92 -13.88 -2.19 -4.46
CA GLY A 92 -15.10 -2.57 -3.77
C GLY A 92 -15.07 -3.91 -3.04
N ALA A 93 -13.96 -4.62 -3.06
CA ALA A 93 -13.86 -5.90 -2.36
C ALA A 93 -13.75 -5.69 -0.85
N ALA A 94 -14.15 -6.69 -0.09
CA ALA A 94 -13.98 -6.65 1.36
C ALA A 94 -12.49 -6.66 1.71
N PRO A 95 -12.12 -6.09 2.87
CA PRO A 95 -10.73 -6.15 3.31
C PRO A 95 -10.29 -7.60 3.48
N ALA A 96 -9.07 -7.89 3.07
CA ALA A 96 -8.50 -9.22 3.19
C ALA A 96 -7.02 -9.10 3.51
N PRO A 97 -6.44 -10.09 4.21
CA PRO A 97 -5.01 -10.06 4.47
C PRO A 97 -4.24 -10.34 3.18
N TRP A 98 -3.01 -9.84 3.11
CA TRP A 98 -2.22 -9.96 1.88
C TRP A 98 -1.98 -11.44 1.50
N TRP A 99 -1.85 -12.32 2.48
CA TRP A 99 -1.57 -13.72 2.18
C TRP A 99 -2.75 -14.44 1.53
N ALA A 100 -3.94 -13.85 1.58
CA ALA A 100 -5.08 -14.39 0.85
C ALA A 100 -4.87 -14.28 -0.66
N TYR A 101 -3.93 -13.46 -1.10
CA TYR A 101 -3.66 -13.25 -2.52
C TYR A 101 -2.44 -14.01 -3.03
N THR A 102 -1.70 -14.69 -2.16
CA THR A 102 -0.46 -15.34 -2.54
C THR A 102 -0.66 -16.42 -3.61
N ALA A 103 -1.69 -17.24 -3.45
CA ALA A 103 -1.94 -18.30 -4.44
C ALA A 103 -2.30 -17.71 -5.80
N GLN A 104 -3.15 -16.69 -5.82
CA GLN A 104 -3.54 -16.04 -7.06
C GLN A 104 -2.34 -15.37 -7.72
N ARG A 105 -1.49 -14.71 -6.93
CA ARG A 105 -0.30 -14.07 -7.46
C ARG A 105 0.61 -15.09 -8.14
N LYS A 106 0.78 -16.25 -7.53
CA LYS A 106 1.61 -17.30 -8.12
C LYS A 106 1.04 -17.82 -9.42
N VAL A 107 -0.29 -17.94 -9.50
CA VAL A 107 -0.94 -18.38 -10.72
C VAL A 107 -0.79 -17.35 -11.84
N LEU A 108 -0.97 -16.07 -11.51
CA LEU A 108 -0.96 -15.01 -12.51
C LEU A 108 0.44 -14.63 -12.97
N TYR A 109 1.40 -14.61 -12.05
CA TYR A 109 2.71 -14.01 -12.33
C TYR A 109 3.87 -14.96 -12.08
N GLY A 110 3.59 -16.17 -11.63
CA GLY A 110 4.62 -17.16 -11.39
C GLY A 110 5.55 -16.79 -10.24
N ALA A 111 6.76 -17.31 -10.33
CA ALA A 111 7.79 -17.02 -9.34
C ALA A 111 8.49 -15.73 -9.75
N ILE A 112 8.34 -14.72 -8.95
CA ILE A 112 8.99 -13.42 -9.22
C ILE A 112 9.96 -13.04 -8.13
#